data_c717a4475326e84449eba29f13bd55bd
#
_entry.id   c717a4475326e84449eba29f13bd55bd
#
_cell.length_a   1.000
_cell.length_b   1.000
_cell.length_c   1.000
_cell.angle_alpha   90.00
_cell.angle_beta   90.00
_cell.angle_gamma   90.00
#
_symmetry.space_group_name_H-M   'P 1'
#
loop_
_entity.id
_entity.type
_entity.pdbx_description
1 polymer ?
#
loop_
_entity_poly.entity_id
_entity_poly.type
_entity_poly.pdbx_seq_one_letter_code
_entity_poly.pdbx_strand_id
1 'polypeptide(L)' 'MAEDVKNLEYRVQTVGSFWSGVKADELEQLLNEWGEEGWEVVSTHILENTNKINVIAKRPLSSTTRRFRSMPLQS' A
#
# COMPACT_ATOMS: atom_id res chain seq x y z
N MET A 1 7.46 -3.73 26.43
CA MET A 1 8.79 -3.62 26.01
C MET A 1 8.88 -3.07 24.66
N ALA A 2 9.89 -2.33 24.48
CA ALA A 2 10.07 -1.70 23.19
C ALA A 2 10.14 -2.73 22.09
N GLU A 3 10.56 -3.89 22.46
CA GLU A 3 10.70 -4.92 21.46
C GLU A 3 9.38 -5.34 20.88
N ASP A 4 8.29 -4.99 21.51
CA ASP A 4 7.01 -5.34 20.94
C ASP A 4 6.57 -4.40 19.85
N VAL A 5 7.29 -3.32 19.70
CA VAL A 5 6.98 -2.37 18.65
C VAL A 5 7.51 -2.94 17.36
N LYS A 6 6.60 -3.23 16.45
CA LYS A 6 7.00 -3.78 15.16
C LYS A 6 7.12 -2.67 14.16
N ASN A 7 8.15 -2.76 13.35
CA ASN A 7 8.28 -1.84 12.24
C ASN A 7 7.34 -2.26 11.14
N LEU A 8 6.68 -1.30 10.57
CA LEU A 8 5.73 -1.53 9.50
C LEU A 8 6.18 -0.79 8.28
N GLU A 9 5.83 -1.32 7.13
CA GLU A 9 5.99 -0.56 5.91
C GLU A 9 4.63 -0.30 5.31
N TYR A 10 4.51 0.80 4.62
CA TYR A 10 3.25 1.25 4.06
C TYR A 10 3.37 1.39 2.56
N ARG A 11 2.24 1.23 1.91
CA ARG A 11 2.17 1.36 0.47
C ARG A 11 0.92 2.16 0.14
N VAL A 12 1.07 3.08 -0.80
CA VAL A 12 -0.06 3.87 -1.27
C VAL A 12 -0.10 3.73 -2.78
N GLN A 13 -1.28 3.44 -3.29
CA GLN A 13 -1.43 3.33 -4.74
C GLN A 13 -2.71 4.00 -5.17
N THR A 14 -2.63 4.78 -6.23
CA THR A 14 -3.78 5.41 -6.82
C THR A 14 -4.40 4.45 -7.82
N VAL A 15 -5.70 4.26 -7.71
CA VAL A 15 -6.44 3.33 -8.55
C VAL A 15 -7.55 4.09 -9.27
N GLY A 16 -7.78 3.72 -10.53
CA GLY A 16 -8.81 4.32 -11.33
C GLY A 16 -8.24 5.11 -12.48
N SER A 17 -9.11 5.51 -13.38
CA SER A 17 -8.70 6.33 -14.49
C SER A 17 -9.65 7.49 -14.61
N PHE A 18 -9.17 8.54 -15.24
CA PHE A 18 -9.98 9.73 -15.44
C PHE A 18 -11.26 9.40 -16.22
N TRP A 19 -11.15 8.47 -17.15
CA TRP A 19 -12.28 8.16 -18.04
C TRP A 19 -13.24 7.14 -17.48
N SER A 20 -12.73 6.11 -16.84
CA SER A 20 -13.58 4.99 -16.45
C SER A 20 -13.72 4.82 -14.95
N GLY A 21 -12.97 5.60 -14.16
CA GLY A 21 -13.06 5.49 -12.72
C GLY A 21 -12.46 4.20 -12.20
N VAL A 22 -12.88 3.84 -11.00
CA VAL A 22 -12.41 2.65 -10.33
C VAL A 22 -13.34 1.51 -10.67
N LYS A 23 -12.80 0.43 -11.22
CA LYS A 23 -13.60 -0.75 -11.54
C LYS A 23 -13.42 -1.77 -10.44
N ALA A 24 -14.55 -2.33 -10.01
CA ALA A 24 -14.53 -3.24 -8.87
C ALA A 24 -13.63 -4.45 -9.11
N ASP A 25 -13.66 -5.00 -10.33
CA ASP A 25 -12.87 -6.19 -10.60
C ASP A 25 -11.38 -5.87 -10.60
N GLU A 26 -11.00 -4.69 -11.09
CA GLU A 26 -9.60 -4.30 -11.07
C GLU A 26 -9.14 -4.05 -9.64
N LEU A 27 -10.00 -3.43 -8.84
CA LEU A 27 -9.66 -3.19 -7.46
C LEU A 27 -9.52 -4.50 -6.71
N GLU A 28 -10.44 -5.42 -6.93
CA GLU A 28 -10.38 -6.71 -6.28
C GLU A 28 -9.10 -7.45 -6.63
N GLN A 29 -8.70 -7.40 -7.88
CA GLN A 29 -7.48 -8.05 -8.31
C GLN A 29 -6.27 -7.45 -7.60
N LEU A 30 -6.23 -6.12 -7.50
CA LEU A 30 -5.15 -5.45 -6.81
C LEU A 30 -5.08 -5.87 -5.35
N LEU A 31 -6.24 -5.90 -4.69
CA LEU A 31 -6.27 -6.24 -3.28
C LEU A 31 -5.84 -7.68 -3.04
N ASN A 32 -6.22 -8.57 -3.95
CA ASN A 32 -5.81 -9.97 -3.83
C ASN A 32 -4.31 -10.12 -4.04
N GLU A 33 -3.76 -9.39 -5.00
CA GLU A 33 -2.32 -9.44 -5.23
C GLU A 33 -1.57 -8.91 -4.02
N TRP A 34 -2.06 -7.81 -3.45
CA TRP A 34 -1.44 -7.25 -2.26
C TRP A 34 -1.53 -8.22 -1.09
N GLY A 35 -2.69 -8.88 -0.95
CA GLY A 35 -2.86 -9.85 0.12
C GLY A 35 -1.88 -10.99 0.02
N GLU A 36 -1.61 -11.44 -1.21
CA GLU A 36 -0.64 -12.51 -1.40
C GLU A 36 0.76 -12.08 -0.99
N GLU A 37 1.04 -10.79 -1.06
CA GLU A 37 2.33 -10.26 -0.66
C GLU A 37 2.36 -9.84 0.80
N GLY A 38 1.27 -10.08 1.52
CA GLY A 38 1.23 -9.79 2.95
C GLY A 38 0.72 -8.40 3.29
N TRP A 39 0.24 -7.66 2.32
CA TRP A 39 -0.27 -6.33 2.56
C TRP A 39 -1.69 -6.38 3.10
N GLU A 40 -1.96 -5.50 4.05
CA GLU A 40 -3.29 -5.34 4.64
C GLU A 40 -3.76 -3.92 4.36
N VAL A 41 -4.89 -3.79 3.69
CA VAL A 41 -5.42 -2.46 3.38
C VAL A 41 -5.99 -1.86 4.66
N VAL A 42 -5.60 -0.64 4.95
CA VAL A 42 -6.05 0.04 6.15
C VAL A 42 -6.95 1.21 5.85
N SER A 43 -6.93 1.74 4.64
CA SER A 43 -7.71 2.93 4.35
C SER A 43 -7.79 3.17 2.86
N THR A 44 -8.83 3.87 2.44
CA THR A 44 -8.95 4.36 1.08
C THR A 44 -9.40 5.80 1.15
N HIS A 45 -9.01 6.58 0.17
CA HIS A 45 -9.40 7.99 0.09
C HIS A 45 -9.84 8.30 -1.32
N ILE A 46 -10.98 8.96 -1.41
CA ILE A 46 -11.47 9.43 -2.69
C ILE A 46 -10.75 10.72 -3.03
N LEU A 47 -10.22 10.78 -4.23
CA LEU A 47 -9.56 11.99 -4.70
C LEU A 47 -10.60 12.85 -5.37
N GLU A 48 -10.89 14.00 -4.76
CA GLU A 48 -11.96 14.86 -5.24
C GLU A 48 -11.70 15.34 -6.65
N ASN A 49 -12.79 15.45 -7.39
CA ASN A 49 -12.75 15.94 -8.77
C ASN A 49 -11.98 15.01 -9.68
N THR A 50 -11.84 13.76 -9.28
CA THR A 50 -11.26 12.73 -10.13
C THR A 50 -12.10 11.48 -9.97
N ASN A 51 -11.83 10.50 -10.83
CA ASN A 51 -12.46 9.21 -10.70
C ASN A 51 -11.48 8.21 -10.11
N LYS A 52 -10.69 8.67 -9.14
CA LYS A 52 -9.61 7.85 -8.59
C LYS A 52 -9.70 7.79 -7.08
N ILE A 53 -9.11 6.74 -6.53
CA ILE A 53 -8.98 6.62 -5.08
C ILE A 53 -7.54 6.24 -4.78
N ASN A 54 -7.11 6.61 -3.57
CA ASN A 54 -5.86 6.12 -3.03
C ASN A 54 -6.16 4.95 -2.11
N VAL A 55 -5.40 3.89 -2.26
CA VAL A 55 -5.51 2.71 -1.40
C VAL A 55 -4.24 2.63 -0.59
N ILE A 56 -4.40 2.59 0.72
CA ILE A 56 -3.27 2.58 1.65
C ILE A 56 -3.23 1.23 2.35
N ALA A 57 -2.06 0.61 2.34
CA ALA A 57 -1.89 -0.69 2.96
C ALA A 57 -0.62 -0.70 3.79
N LYS A 58 -0.54 -1.68 4.68
CA LYS A 58 0.62 -1.84 5.54
C LYS A 58 0.95 -3.32 5.64
N ARG A 59 2.17 -3.60 6.04
CA ARG A 59 2.57 -4.95 6.39
C ARG A 59 3.81 -4.88 7.27
N PRO A 60 4.07 -5.95 8.03
CA PRO A 60 5.29 -5.98 8.85
C PRO A 60 6.52 -5.87 7.96
N LEU A 61 7.49 -5.11 8.42
CA LEU A 61 8.73 -4.93 7.69
C LEU A 61 9.59 -6.16 7.90
N SER A 62 9.98 -6.80 6.80
CA SER A 62 10.83 -7.97 6.90
C SER A 62 12.24 -7.57 7.27
N SER A 63 13.03 -8.53 7.75
CA SER A 63 14.41 -8.26 8.08
C SER A 63 15.18 -7.75 6.88
N THR A 64 14.94 -8.36 5.74
CA THR A 64 15.61 -7.97 4.52
C THR A 64 15.23 -6.55 4.13
N THR A 65 13.94 -6.26 4.18
CA THR A 65 13.47 -4.92 3.82
C THR A 65 14.02 -3.89 4.79
N ARG A 66 14.04 -4.23 6.08
CA ARG A 66 14.54 -3.30 7.08
C ARG A 66 16.00 -2.97 6.84
N ARG A 67 16.79 -3.99 6.56
CA ARG A 67 18.20 -3.76 6.28
C ARG A 67 18.39 -2.87 5.08
N PHE A 68 17.61 -3.12 4.06
CA PHE A 68 17.70 -2.34 2.85
C PHE A 68 17.36 -0.88 3.11
N ARG A 69 16.35 -0.64 3.94
CA ARG A 69 15.93 0.72 4.23
C ARG A 69 16.88 1.45 5.14
N SER A 70 17.65 0.73 5.93
CA SER A 70 18.59 1.40 6.82
C SER A 70 19.86 1.83 6.11
N MET A 71 20.01 1.43 4.87
CA MET A 71 21.14 1.91 4.10
C MET A 71 20.92 3.35 3.68
N PRO A 72 21.98 4.15 3.62
CA PRO A 72 21.81 5.51 3.15
C PRO A 72 21.24 5.50 1.75
N LEU A 73 20.22 6.30 1.56
CA LEU A 73 19.64 6.41 0.24
C LEU A 73 20.44 7.37 -0.58
N GLN A 74 20.61 7.01 -1.79
CA GLN A 74 21.31 7.87 -2.68
C GLN A 74 20.34 8.76 -3.35
N SER A 75 19.83 9.61 -2.69
CA SER A 75 18.88 10.50 -3.31
C SER A 75 19.56 11.74 -3.78
#